data_eeec10fb8b0af583ee947f9a5af891c6
#
_entry.id   eeec10fb8b0af583ee947f9a5af891c6
#
_cell.length_a   1.000
_cell.length_b   1.000
_cell.length_c   1.000
_cell.angle_alpha   90.00
_cell.angle_beta   90.00
_cell.angle_gamma   90.00
#
_symmetry.space_group_name_H-M   'P 1'
#
loop_
_entity.id
_entity.type
_entity.pdbx_description
1 polymer ?
#
loop_
_entity_poly.entity_id
_entity_poly.type
_entity_poly.pdbx_seq_one_letter_code
_entity_poly.pdbx_strand_id
1 'polypeptide(L)' 'ESQSKRLGVKIFGGEACKAGNIIIRQRGTEFHPGNNIGMGKDHTLFALVDGTVQFKVGKEDRRSVSVIPAENAEA' A
#
# COMPACT_ATOMS: atom_id res chain seq x y z
N GLU A 1 1.06 14.56 -19.36
CA GLU A 1 1.38 14.12 -19.04
C GLU A 1 1.86 13.95 -17.88
N SER A 2 2.44 14.45 -17.52
CA SER A 2 3.10 14.18 -16.46
C SER A 2 2.35 13.96 -15.29
N GLN A 3 1.31 14.51 -15.11
CA GLN A 3 0.64 14.36 -13.98
C GLN A 3 0.22 13.03 -13.78
N SER A 4 -0.15 12.45 -14.73
CA SER A 4 -0.60 11.17 -14.53
C SER A 4 0.52 10.42 -14.08
N LYS A 5 1.63 11.05 -14.11
CA LYS A 5 2.70 10.36 -13.74
C LYS A 5 2.94 10.43 -12.33
N ARG A 6 2.15 10.85 -11.49
CA ARG A 6 2.41 10.85 -10.10
C ARG A 6 2.40 9.42 -9.63
N LEU A 7 3.25 8.60 -10.20
CA LEU A 7 3.40 7.22 -9.79
C LEU A 7 4.34 7.17 -8.60
N GLY A 8 4.33 6.06 -7.92
CA GLY A 8 5.26 5.85 -6.82
C GLY A 8 4.58 5.66 -5.50
N VAL A 9 5.38 5.52 -4.46
CA VAL A 9 4.90 5.29 -3.12
C VAL A 9 4.43 6.60 -2.54
N LYS A 10 3.18 6.63 -2.06
CA LYS A 10 2.62 7.83 -1.49
C LYS A 10 2.65 7.82 0.03
N ILE A 11 2.61 6.66 0.63
CA ILE A 11 2.68 6.54 2.08
C ILE A 11 3.74 5.51 2.37
N PHE A 12 4.75 5.89 3.11
CA PHE A 12 5.90 5.04 3.34
C PHE A 12 5.73 4.12 4.55
N GLY A 13 6.57 3.12 4.65
CA GLY A 13 6.48 2.18 5.74
C GLY A 13 6.60 2.88 7.07
N GLY A 14 5.78 2.45 8.01
CA GLY A 14 5.80 3.06 9.33
C GLY A 14 4.86 4.24 9.48
N GLU A 15 4.30 4.73 8.37
CA GLU A 15 3.40 5.87 8.47
C GLU A 15 1.97 5.42 8.69
N ALA A 16 1.20 6.25 9.35
CA ALA A 16 -0.19 5.94 9.60
C ALA A 16 -1.00 6.23 8.34
N CYS A 17 -2.04 5.46 8.12
CA CYS A 17 -2.92 5.68 6.99
C CYS A 17 -4.35 5.44 7.42
N LYS A 18 -5.28 5.92 6.63
CA LYS A 18 -6.69 5.69 6.90
C LYS A 18 -7.28 4.89 5.78
N ALA A 19 -8.37 4.21 6.06
CA ALA A 19 -9.05 3.42 5.04
C ALA A 19 -9.35 4.32 3.84
N GLY A 20 -9.06 3.84 2.66
CA GLY A 20 -9.26 4.59 1.45
C GLY A 20 -8.06 5.38 0.99
N ASN A 21 -7.05 5.53 1.82
CA ASN A 21 -5.87 6.27 1.42
C ASN A 21 -5.11 5.49 0.35
N ILE A 22 -4.63 6.19 -0.66
CA ILE A 22 -3.84 5.55 -1.69
C ILE A 22 -2.42 5.45 -1.17
N ILE A 23 -1.88 4.26 -1.23
CA ILE A 23 -0.53 4.02 -0.74
C ILE A 23 0.48 3.97 -1.87
N ILE A 24 0.12 3.35 -2.99
CA ILE A 24 1.02 3.23 -4.12
C ILE A 24 0.28 3.43 -5.41
N ARG A 25 0.85 4.21 -6.31
CA ARG A 25 0.33 4.31 -7.66
C ARG A 25 1.42 3.73 -8.56
N GLN A 26 1.05 2.79 -9.40
CA GLN A 26 2.02 2.06 -10.19
C GLN A 26 1.44 1.64 -11.52
N ARG A 27 2.31 1.35 -12.44
CA ARG A 27 1.92 0.77 -13.69
C ARG A 27 2.23 -0.69 -13.55
N GLY A 28 1.22 -1.51 -13.63
CA GLY A 28 1.43 -2.91 -13.42
C GLY A 28 1.66 -3.19 -11.95
N THR A 29 1.85 -4.42 -11.62
CA THR A 29 1.94 -4.85 -10.24
C THR A 29 3.39 -4.96 -9.80
N GLU A 30 3.98 -3.83 -9.45
CA GLU A 30 5.33 -3.84 -8.92
C GLU A 30 5.26 -4.21 -7.45
N PHE A 31 4.25 -3.70 -6.76
CA PHE A 31 4.01 -4.09 -5.37
C PHE A 31 2.70 -4.85 -5.36
N HIS A 32 2.66 -5.92 -4.59
CA HIS A 32 1.46 -6.75 -4.51
C HIS A 32 0.66 -6.38 -3.28
N PRO A 33 -0.66 -6.51 -3.33
CA PRO A 33 -1.47 -6.18 -2.17
C PRO A 33 -1.32 -7.27 -1.12
N GLY A 34 -1.00 -6.87 0.09
CA GLY A 34 -0.89 -7.79 1.21
C GLY A 34 -2.16 -7.71 2.05
N ASN A 35 -1.99 -7.81 3.36
CA ASN A 35 -3.15 -7.79 4.23
C ASN A 35 -3.75 -6.40 4.30
N ASN A 36 -5.08 -6.31 4.22
CA ASN A 36 -5.81 -5.05 4.37
C ASN A 36 -5.49 -4.02 3.28
N ILE A 37 -5.11 -4.52 2.11
CA ILE A 37 -4.83 -3.65 0.97
C ILE A 37 -5.73 -4.06 -0.19
N GLY A 38 -6.33 -3.08 -0.84
CA GLY A 38 -7.12 -3.33 -2.03
C GLY A 38 -6.37 -2.84 -3.25
N MET A 39 -6.69 -3.40 -4.41
CA MET A 39 -6.04 -3.00 -5.65
C MET A 39 -7.10 -2.59 -6.65
N GLY A 40 -6.91 -1.41 -7.23
CA GLY A 40 -7.84 -0.90 -8.21
C GLY A 40 -7.53 -1.44 -9.59
N LYS A 41 -8.33 -1.05 -10.57
CA LYS A 41 -8.15 -1.55 -11.91
C LYS A 41 -6.84 -1.08 -12.51
N ASP A 42 -6.35 0.06 -12.08
CA ASP A 42 -5.11 0.59 -12.61
C ASP A 42 -3.93 0.21 -11.72
N HIS A 43 -4.08 -0.84 -10.92
CA HIS A 43 -3.05 -1.36 -10.04
C HIS A 43 -2.73 -0.43 -8.87
N THR A 44 -3.56 0.57 -8.62
CA THR A 44 -3.38 1.44 -7.46
C THR A 44 -3.67 0.63 -6.20
N LEU A 45 -2.80 0.73 -5.22
CA LEU A 45 -2.99 0.03 -3.95
C LEU A 45 -3.47 1.02 -2.91
N PHE A 46 -4.50 0.64 -2.17
CA PHE A 46 -5.06 1.54 -1.17
C PHE A 46 -5.40 0.78 0.10
N ALA A 47 -5.46 1.50 1.19
CA ALA A 47 -5.71 0.88 2.48
C ALA A 47 -7.19 0.54 2.63
N LEU A 48 -7.47 -0.61 3.22
CA LEU A 48 -8.84 -0.99 3.49
C LEU A 48 -9.24 -0.69 4.91
N VAL A 49 -8.27 -0.44 5.77
CA VAL A 49 -8.53 -0.12 7.18
C VAL A 49 -7.56 0.95 7.63
N ASP A 50 -7.85 1.58 8.75
CA ASP A 50 -6.95 2.54 9.35
C ASP A 50 -5.83 1.76 10.01
N GLY A 51 -4.64 2.23 9.91
CA GLY A 51 -3.53 1.55 10.56
C GLY A 51 -2.19 2.07 10.09
N THR A 52 -1.18 1.21 10.15
CA THR A 52 0.19 1.58 9.81
C THR A 52 0.64 0.78 8.60
N VAL A 53 1.27 1.46 7.67
CA VAL A 53 1.73 0.82 6.45
C VAL A 53 2.98 0.01 6.72
N GLN A 54 3.05 -1.18 6.14
CA GLN A 54 4.22 -2.01 6.28
C GLN A 54 4.57 -2.61 4.93
N PHE A 55 5.82 -2.47 4.53
CA PHE A 55 6.30 -3.04 3.28
C PHE A 55 7.10 -4.29 3.56
N LYS A 56 7.03 -5.25 2.69
CA LYS A 56 7.79 -6.48 2.84
C LYS A 56 8.36 -6.91 1.50
N VAL A 57 9.50 -7.57 1.56
CA VAL A 57 10.10 -8.15 0.38
C VAL A 57 10.18 -9.64 0.62
N GLY A 58 9.51 -10.40 -0.22
CA GLY A 58 9.49 -11.83 -0.07
C GLY A 58 10.43 -12.51 -1.04
N LYS A 59 10.17 -13.78 -1.31
CA LYS A 59 11.01 -14.54 -2.21
C LYS A 59 10.98 -13.96 -3.59
N GLU A 60 12.09 -14.08 -4.27
CA GLU A 60 12.19 -13.63 -5.66
C GLU A 60 11.89 -12.16 -5.79
N ASP A 61 12.31 -11.40 -4.80
CA ASP A 61 12.12 -9.96 -4.83
C ASP A 61 10.69 -9.53 -4.97
N ARG A 62 9.76 -10.37 -4.57
CA ARG A 62 8.36 -9.98 -4.63
C ARG A 62 8.10 -9.00 -3.50
N ARG A 63 7.72 -7.79 -3.85
CA ARG A 63 7.45 -6.77 -2.86
C ARG A 63 5.96 -6.70 -2.60
N SER A 64 5.60 -6.48 -1.37
CA SER A 64 4.20 -6.35 -1.02
C SER A 64 4.04 -5.29 0.03
N VAL A 65 2.81 -4.81 0.19
CA VAL A 65 2.52 -3.80 1.19
C VAL A 65 1.28 -4.24 1.94
N SER A 66 1.26 -3.98 3.23
CA SER A 66 0.14 -4.35 4.08
C SER A 66 -0.16 -3.21 5.02
N VAL A 67 -1.31 -3.24 5.65
CA VAL A 67 -1.66 -2.27 6.67
C VAL A 67 -1.93 -3.05 7.95
N ILE A 68 -1.27 -2.66 9.02
CA ILE A 68 -1.48 -3.25 10.32
C ILE A 68 -2.57 -2.44 11.00
N PRO A 69 -3.72 -3.03 11.30
CA PRO A 69 -4.84 -2.26 11.84
C PRO A 69 -4.48 -1.54 13.12
N ALA A 70 -4.97 -0.33 13.24
CA ALA A 70 -4.65 0.47 14.40
C ALA A 70 -5.05 -0.17 15.70
N GLU A 71 -6.18 -0.85 15.70
CA GLU A 71 -6.60 -1.43 16.93
C GLU A 71 -5.70 -2.58 17.33
N ASN A 72 -5.01 -3.21 16.42
CA ASN A 72 -4.10 -4.26 16.82
C ASN A 72 -2.86 -3.68 17.47
N ALA A 73 -2.56 -2.48 17.14
CA ALA A 73 -1.37 -1.86 17.67
C ALA A 73 -1.47 -1.63 19.14
N GLU A 74 -2.68 -1.63 19.66
CA GLU A 74 -2.81 -1.43 21.02
C GLU A 74 -2.78 -2.64 21.81
N ALA A 75 -2.93 -3.77 21.22
CA ALA A 75 -3.02 -5.04 21.94
C ALA A 75 -1.70 -5.49 22.53
#